data_2824252b5934e0744658655871801641
#
_entry.id   2824252b5934e0744658655871801641
#
_cell.length_a   1.000
_cell.length_b   1.000
_cell.length_c   1.000
_cell.angle_alpha   90.00
_cell.angle_beta   90.00
_cell.angle_gamma   90.00
#
_symmetry.space_group_name_H-M   'P 1'
#
loop_
_entity.id
_entity.type
_entity.pdbx_description
1 polymer ?
#
loop_
_entity_poly.entity_id
_entity_poly.type
_entity_poly.pdbx_seq_one_letter_code
_entity_poly.pdbx_strand_id
1 'polypeptide(L)'
;MKMQEIREGVGSLWDSVSDGWARLRQSAAGALTRFKPGDKSELPVQADIDDDAWLPGLSWAMLGGDVFEDDKRVVVRIEAPGMRKTDLDIEVIGDELVVRGEKRFERESSEGRWRMLQCAYGSFHRSVPLPAAVLADQAKASYCDGVLRVELPKAQRGQPKVRQIQVN
;
A
#
# COMPACT_ATOMS: atom_id res chain seq x y z
N MET A 1 -39.02 -30.06 11.07
CA MET A 1 -38.72 -28.75 11.66
C MET A 1 -37.23 -28.42 11.78
N LYS A 2 -36.31 -29.31 11.44
CA LYS A 2 -34.86 -29.06 11.56
C LYS A 2 -34.12 -28.70 10.26
N MET A 3 -34.74 -28.85 9.09
CA MET A 3 -34.06 -28.60 7.81
C MET A 3 -34.20 -27.18 7.29
N GLN A 4 -35.18 -26.40 7.73
CA GLN A 4 -35.35 -25.00 7.38
C GLN A 4 -34.40 -24.09 8.20
N GLU A 5 -34.22 -24.35 9.49
CA GLU A 5 -33.28 -23.60 10.35
C GLU A 5 -31.84 -23.79 9.91
N ILE A 6 -31.45 -24.93 9.37
CA ILE A 6 -30.11 -25.17 8.84
C ILE A 6 -29.87 -24.36 7.54
N ARG A 7 -30.88 -24.21 6.69
CA ARG A 7 -30.78 -23.45 5.45
C ARG A 7 -30.66 -21.94 5.70
N GLU A 8 -31.35 -21.40 6.71
CA GLU A 8 -31.26 -19.98 7.09
C GLU A 8 -29.92 -19.68 7.76
N GLY A 9 -29.41 -20.58 8.61
CA GLY A 9 -28.09 -20.43 9.24
C GLY A 9 -26.93 -20.49 8.25
N VAL A 10 -27.00 -21.34 7.21
CA VAL A 10 -25.97 -21.42 6.18
C VAL A 10 -26.01 -20.20 5.26
N GLY A 11 -27.21 -19.67 4.94
CA GLY A 11 -27.32 -18.45 4.14
C GLY A 11 -26.66 -17.25 4.82
N SER A 12 -26.92 -17.06 6.10
CA SER A 12 -26.34 -15.93 6.86
C SER A 12 -24.81 -16.02 7.03
N LEU A 13 -24.26 -17.24 7.09
CA LEU A 13 -22.82 -17.47 7.12
C LEU A 13 -22.16 -17.13 5.76
N TRP A 14 -22.81 -17.52 4.66
CA TRP A 14 -22.32 -17.18 3.31
C TRP A 14 -22.37 -15.67 3.04
N ASP A 15 -23.42 -14.98 3.47
CA ASP A 15 -23.53 -13.54 3.34
C ASP A 15 -22.44 -12.83 4.16
N SER A 16 -22.19 -13.29 5.40
CA SER A 16 -21.11 -12.75 6.25
C SER A 16 -19.71 -13.00 5.66
N VAL A 17 -19.49 -14.15 5.03
CA VAL A 17 -18.23 -14.46 4.35
C VAL A 17 -18.07 -13.64 3.10
N SER A 18 -19.11 -13.46 2.28
CA SER A 18 -19.06 -12.66 1.06
C SER A 18 -18.81 -11.16 1.36
N ASP A 19 -19.46 -10.64 2.38
CA ASP A 19 -19.24 -9.26 2.86
C ASP A 19 -17.82 -9.07 3.44
N GLY A 20 -17.33 -10.07 4.18
CA GLY A 20 -15.95 -10.11 4.66
C GLY A 20 -14.93 -10.09 3.53
N TRP A 21 -15.16 -10.87 2.47
CA TRP A 21 -14.34 -10.89 1.26
C TRP A 21 -14.38 -9.56 0.51
N ALA A 22 -15.54 -8.94 0.38
CA ALA A 22 -15.67 -7.64 -0.29
C ALA A 22 -14.87 -6.55 0.46
N ARG A 23 -14.98 -6.51 1.78
CA ARG A 23 -14.22 -5.58 2.64
C ARG A 23 -12.72 -5.86 2.58
N LEU A 24 -12.32 -7.13 2.65
CA LEU A 24 -10.92 -7.52 2.55
C LEU A 24 -10.32 -7.11 1.20
N ARG A 25 -11.03 -7.35 0.09
CA ARG A 25 -10.61 -6.91 -1.25
C ARG A 25 -10.47 -5.40 -1.32
N GLN A 26 -11.40 -4.65 -0.77
CA GLN A 26 -11.36 -3.19 -0.79
C GLN A 26 -10.20 -2.64 0.03
N SER A 27 -9.95 -3.21 1.22
CA SER A 27 -8.80 -2.84 2.05
C SER A 27 -7.46 -3.27 1.44
N ALA A 28 -7.42 -4.45 0.82
CA ALA A 28 -6.20 -4.98 0.20
C ALA A 28 -5.87 -4.31 -1.14
N ALA A 29 -6.87 -3.86 -1.90
CA ALA A 29 -6.67 -3.28 -3.22
C ALA A 29 -5.78 -2.03 -3.18
N GLY A 30 -5.93 -1.20 -2.14
CA GLY A 30 -5.10 -0.02 -1.94
C GLY A 30 -3.66 -0.33 -1.51
N ALA A 31 -3.43 -1.47 -0.83
CA ALA A 31 -2.13 -1.86 -0.31
C ALA A 31 -1.34 -2.75 -1.29
N LEU A 32 -2.03 -3.43 -2.21
CA LEU A 32 -1.41 -4.30 -3.19
C LEU A 32 -0.67 -3.45 -4.23
N THR A 33 0.64 -3.53 -4.20
CA THR A 33 1.53 -2.70 -5.01
C THR A 33 2.30 -3.56 -5.99
N ARG A 34 2.32 -3.15 -7.26
CA ARG A 34 3.07 -3.82 -8.31
C ARG A 34 4.51 -3.33 -8.35
N PHE A 35 5.43 -4.28 -8.35
CA PHE A 35 6.84 -4.07 -8.56
C PHE A 35 7.21 -4.45 -9.99
N LYS A 36 8.07 -3.65 -10.62
CA LYS A 36 8.58 -3.90 -11.97
C LYS A 36 10.09 -4.05 -11.87
N PRO A 37 10.63 -5.26 -12.08
CA PRO A 37 12.08 -5.44 -12.20
C PRO A 37 12.61 -4.54 -13.32
N GLY A 38 13.72 -3.87 -13.06
CA GLY A 38 14.39 -3.06 -14.10
C GLY A 38 15.15 -3.96 -15.07
N ASP A 39 15.49 -3.43 -16.24
CA ASP A 39 16.27 -4.15 -17.28
C ASP A 39 17.65 -4.60 -16.79
N LYS A 40 18.17 -3.99 -15.71
CA LYS A 40 19.44 -4.31 -15.06
C LYS A 40 19.26 -5.02 -13.72
N SER A 41 18.07 -5.59 -13.47
CA SER A 41 17.84 -6.33 -12.23
C SER A 41 18.68 -7.62 -12.24
N GLU A 42 19.49 -7.82 -11.20
CA GLU A 42 20.26 -9.05 -11.00
C GLU A 42 19.40 -10.17 -10.39
N LEU A 43 18.10 -10.17 -10.69
CA LEU A 43 17.21 -11.21 -10.23
C LEU A 43 17.62 -12.57 -10.78
N PRO A 44 17.58 -13.62 -9.96
CA PRO A 44 17.84 -14.98 -10.43
C PRO A 44 16.89 -15.37 -11.55
N VAL A 45 17.39 -16.12 -12.51
CA VAL A 45 16.54 -16.76 -13.52
C VAL A 45 15.97 -18.06 -12.94
N GLN A 46 14.90 -18.59 -13.53
CA GLN A 46 14.24 -19.81 -13.05
C GLN A 46 15.20 -20.98 -12.82
N ALA A 47 16.25 -21.09 -13.65
CA ALA A 47 17.25 -22.14 -13.51
C ALA A 47 18.08 -22.06 -12.21
N ASP A 48 18.15 -20.88 -11.60
CA ASP A 48 18.87 -20.64 -10.35
C ASP A 48 17.99 -20.83 -9.09
N ILE A 49 16.70 -21.15 -9.28
CA ILE A 49 15.71 -21.24 -8.23
C ILE A 49 15.20 -22.68 -8.16
N ASP A 50 15.37 -23.28 -7.00
CA ASP A 50 14.89 -24.63 -6.71
C ASP A 50 13.65 -24.52 -5.79
N ASP A 51 12.61 -23.87 -6.33
CA ASP A 51 11.36 -23.62 -5.65
C ASP A 51 10.20 -24.09 -6.54
N ASP A 52 9.57 -25.20 -6.15
CA ASP A 52 8.42 -25.78 -6.86
C ASP A 52 7.18 -24.86 -6.83
N ALA A 53 7.15 -23.92 -5.91
CA ALA A 53 6.11 -22.90 -5.77
C ALA A 53 6.46 -21.56 -6.45
N TRP A 54 7.63 -21.49 -7.13
CA TRP A 54 8.05 -20.27 -7.80
C TRP A 54 7.09 -19.92 -8.94
N LEU A 55 6.45 -18.77 -8.81
CA LEU A 55 5.63 -18.19 -9.88
C LEU A 55 6.44 -17.07 -10.54
N PRO A 56 6.73 -17.20 -11.86
CA PRO A 56 7.34 -16.11 -12.59
C PRO A 56 6.47 -14.86 -12.47
N GLY A 57 6.99 -13.82 -11.84
CA GLY A 57 6.28 -12.56 -11.73
C GLY A 57 5.58 -12.32 -10.40
N LEU A 58 6.11 -12.83 -9.28
CA LEU A 58 5.81 -12.24 -7.97
C LEU A 58 6.28 -10.77 -7.95
N SER A 59 5.58 -9.98 -8.77
CA SER A 59 5.77 -8.54 -8.89
C SER A 59 4.79 -7.78 -8.01
N TRP A 60 4.10 -8.45 -7.10
CA TRP A 60 3.11 -7.83 -6.22
C TRP A 60 3.48 -8.05 -4.77
N ALA A 61 3.48 -6.98 -3.99
CA ALA A 61 3.62 -7.04 -2.54
C ALA A 61 2.61 -6.13 -1.86
N MET A 62 2.29 -6.47 -0.62
CA MET A 62 1.48 -5.60 0.24
C MET A 62 2.40 -4.52 0.82
N LEU A 63 2.17 -3.27 0.44
CA LEU A 63 2.71 -2.11 1.12
C LEU A 63 1.58 -1.51 1.96
N GLY A 64 1.36 -2.04 3.15
CA GLY A 64 0.34 -1.58 4.09
C GLY A 64 0.49 -0.09 4.35
N GLY A 65 -0.60 0.63 4.60
CA GLY A 65 -0.51 2.04 4.90
C GLY A 65 -1.71 2.55 5.66
N ASP A 66 -1.44 3.45 6.61
CA ASP A 66 -2.41 4.13 7.44
C ASP A 66 -2.44 5.62 7.11
N VAL A 67 -3.62 6.20 7.11
CA VAL A 67 -3.83 7.64 6.99
C VAL A 67 -4.52 8.11 8.27
N PHE A 68 -3.85 8.98 9.00
CA PHE A 68 -4.37 9.66 10.18
C PHE A 68 -4.58 11.13 9.87
N GLU A 69 -5.69 11.69 10.29
CA GLU A 69 -6.02 13.10 10.12
C GLU A 69 -6.43 13.71 11.48
N ASP A 70 -5.87 14.87 11.80
CA ASP A 70 -6.33 15.74 12.86
C ASP A 70 -6.68 17.14 12.30
N ASP A 71 -6.99 18.10 13.16
CA ASP A 71 -7.38 19.47 12.76
C ASP A 71 -6.26 20.20 12.01
N LYS A 72 -5.00 19.82 12.20
CA LYS A 72 -3.82 20.56 11.74
C LYS A 72 -3.06 19.87 10.61
N ARG A 73 -3.14 18.53 10.54
CA ARG A 73 -2.28 17.76 9.66
C ARG A 73 -2.92 16.44 9.23
N VAL A 74 -2.38 15.92 8.13
CA VAL A 74 -2.55 14.54 7.69
C VAL A 74 -1.23 13.82 7.91
N VAL A 75 -1.26 12.61 8.44
CA VAL A 75 -0.08 11.74 8.59
C VAL A 75 -0.33 10.46 7.82
N VAL A 76 0.54 10.17 6.87
CA VAL A 76 0.52 8.92 6.10
C VAL A 76 1.68 8.06 6.57
N ARG A 77 1.42 6.78 6.86
CA ARG A 77 2.42 5.76 7.12
C ARG A 77 2.32 4.69 6.05
N ILE A 78 3.46 4.24 5.54
CA ILE A 78 3.52 3.17 4.55
C ILE A 78 4.61 2.19 4.98
N GLU A 79 4.24 0.92 5.07
CA GLU A 79 5.19 -0.16 5.30
C GLU A 79 5.93 -0.45 3.99
N ALA A 80 7.23 -0.20 3.98
CA ALA A 80 8.10 -0.39 2.83
C ALA A 80 9.43 -1.07 3.24
N PRO A 81 9.36 -2.30 3.80
CA PRO A 81 10.53 -2.96 4.33
C PRO A 81 11.54 -3.35 3.25
N GLY A 82 12.81 -3.40 3.62
CA GLY A 82 13.90 -3.82 2.74
C GLY A 82 14.30 -2.76 1.70
N MET A 83 14.04 -1.48 1.97
CA MET A 83 14.47 -0.34 1.14
C MET A 83 15.38 0.58 1.94
N ARG A 84 16.09 1.45 1.26
CA ARG A 84 16.84 2.56 1.86
C ARG A 84 16.03 3.84 1.70
N LYS A 85 16.21 4.81 2.59
CA LYS A 85 15.54 6.11 2.45
C LYS A 85 15.87 6.82 1.13
N THR A 86 17.06 6.55 0.57
CA THR A 86 17.52 7.09 -0.72
C THR A 86 16.84 6.44 -1.92
N ASP A 87 16.18 5.32 -1.74
CA ASP A 87 15.47 4.59 -2.80
C ASP A 87 13.99 4.98 -2.87
N LEU A 88 13.58 5.97 -2.05
CA LEU A 88 12.20 6.47 -1.97
C LEU A 88 12.12 7.90 -2.48
N ASP A 89 11.17 8.14 -3.37
CA ASP A 89 10.78 9.45 -3.89
C ASP A 89 9.32 9.72 -3.55
N ILE A 90 9.03 10.93 -3.05
CA ILE A 90 7.74 11.26 -2.45
C ILE A 90 7.28 12.60 -2.98
N GLU A 91 6.08 12.65 -3.55
CA GLU A 91 5.48 13.85 -4.11
C GLU A 91 4.01 13.96 -3.69
N VAL A 92 3.49 15.18 -3.62
CA VAL A 92 2.05 15.45 -3.54
C VAL A 92 1.60 15.93 -4.91
N ILE A 93 0.69 15.21 -5.53
CA ILE A 93 0.14 15.52 -6.84
C ILE A 93 -1.37 15.66 -6.70
N GLY A 94 -1.87 16.90 -6.76
CA GLY A 94 -3.28 17.17 -6.52
C GLY A 94 -3.69 16.83 -5.10
N ASP A 95 -4.57 15.87 -4.95
CA ASP A 95 -5.10 15.33 -3.68
C ASP A 95 -4.52 13.95 -3.32
N GLU A 96 -3.41 13.56 -3.92
CA GLU A 96 -2.76 12.29 -3.68
C GLU A 96 -1.31 12.47 -3.19
N LEU A 97 -0.92 11.66 -2.22
CA LEU A 97 0.48 11.41 -1.90
C LEU A 97 0.99 10.28 -2.79
N VAL A 98 1.94 10.60 -3.64
CA VAL A 98 2.57 9.64 -4.56
C VAL A 98 3.92 9.22 -3.99
N VAL A 99 4.10 7.93 -3.80
CA VAL A 99 5.36 7.34 -3.36
C VAL A 99 5.88 6.43 -4.46
N ARG A 100 7.10 6.70 -4.90
CA ARG A 100 7.85 5.86 -5.83
C ARG A 100 9.07 5.32 -5.12
N GLY A 101 9.53 4.17 -5.50
CA GLY A 101 10.73 3.59 -4.95
C GLY A 101 11.23 2.40 -5.75
N GLU A 102 12.41 1.93 -5.36
CA GLU A 102 13.02 0.74 -5.93
C GLU A 102 13.51 -0.18 -4.81
N LYS A 103 12.98 -1.40 -4.77
CA LYS A 103 13.49 -2.46 -3.90
C LYS A 103 14.49 -3.29 -4.66
N ARG A 104 15.76 -3.17 -4.29
CA ARG A 104 16.86 -3.86 -4.97
C ARG A 104 17.01 -5.28 -4.48
N PHE A 105 17.32 -6.17 -5.41
CA PHE A 105 17.74 -7.51 -5.09
C PHE A 105 19.24 -7.48 -4.78
N GLU A 106 19.62 -8.05 -3.66
CA GLU A 106 21.03 -8.24 -3.30
C GLU A 106 21.34 -9.74 -3.40
N ARG A 107 22.31 -10.09 -4.23
CA ARG A 107 22.74 -11.47 -4.42
C ARG A 107 23.70 -11.83 -3.29
N GLU A 108 23.42 -12.91 -2.55
CA GLU A 108 24.26 -13.37 -1.46
C GLU A 108 25.64 -13.89 -1.95
N SER A 109 25.66 -14.61 -3.07
CA SER A 109 26.87 -15.19 -3.65
C SER A 109 26.68 -15.49 -5.13
N SER A 110 27.77 -15.60 -5.85
CA SER A 110 27.80 -16.14 -7.22
C SER A 110 27.63 -17.65 -7.26
N GLU A 111 27.89 -18.33 -6.15
CA GLU A 111 27.75 -19.78 -5.99
C GLU A 111 26.54 -20.09 -5.11
N GLY A 112 25.78 -21.11 -5.47
CA GLY A 112 24.60 -21.54 -4.72
C GLY A 112 23.31 -21.36 -5.50
N ARG A 113 22.22 -21.88 -4.92
CA ARG A 113 20.87 -21.83 -5.50
C ARG A 113 19.90 -21.22 -4.49
N TRP A 114 18.97 -20.46 -4.98
CA TRP A 114 17.83 -19.98 -4.21
C TRP A 114 16.85 -21.13 -4.00
N ARG A 115 16.54 -21.44 -2.75
CA ARG A 115 15.52 -22.44 -2.39
C ARG A 115 14.13 -21.88 -2.36
N MET A 116 13.99 -20.57 -2.12
CA MET A 116 12.74 -19.85 -2.07
C MET A 116 12.97 -18.39 -2.48
N LEU A 117 12.12 -17.84 -3.33
CA LEU A 117 12.16 -16.44 -3.74
C LEU A 117 10.72 -15.90 -3.79
N GLN A 118 10.26 -15.30 -2.70
CA GLN A 118 8.87 -14.83 -2.52
C GLN A 118 8.74 -13.32 -2.33
N CYS A 119 9.86 -12.58 -2.29
CA CYS A 119 9.81 -11.14 -2.18
C CYS A 119 9.66 -10.49 -3.55
N ALA A 120 8.88 -9.42 -3.63
CA ALA A 120 8.83 -8.58 -4.82
C ALA A 120 10.01 -7.62 -4.85
N TYR A 121 10.63 -7.46 -6.01
CA TYR A 121 11.77 -6.57 -6.25
C TYR A 121 11.52 -5.71 -7.48
N GLY A 122 12.18 -4.57 -7.54
CA GLY A 122 12.12 -3.62 -8.64
C GLY A 122 11.47 -2.30 -8.24
N SER A 123 11.17 -1.48 -9.23
CA SER A 123 10.52 -0.19 -9.03
C SER A 123 9.02 -0.37 -8.75
N PHE A 124 8.49 0.48 -7.90
CA PHE A 124 7.07 0.54 -7.60
C PHE A 124 6.56 1.98 -7.60
N HIS A 125 5.27 2.11 -7.73
CA HIS A 125 4.53 3.35 -7.62
C HIS A 125 3.27 3.09 -6.79
N ARG A 126 3.03 3.97 -5.83
CA ARG A 126 1.84 3.92 -4.98
C ARG A 126 1.26 5.30 -4.77
N SER A 127 -0.04 5.45 -4.97
CA SER A 127 -0.82 6.64 -4.63
C SER A 127 -1.65 6.40 -3.39
N VAL A 128 -1.70 7.40 -2.52
CA VAL A 128 -2.54 7.42 -1.32
C VAL A 128 -3.40 8.67 -1.36
N PRO A 129 -4.73 8.55 -1.45
CA PRO A 129 -5.62 9.70 -1.42
C PRO A 129 -5.52 10.44 -0.09
N LEU A 130 -5.44 11.77 -0.15
CA LEU A 130 -5.39 12.63 1.02
C LEU A 130 -6.81 13.12 1.36
N PRO A 131 -7.24 13.02 2.62
CA PRO A 131 -8.60 13.40 3.03
C PRO A 131 -8.86 14.91 3.02
N ALA A 132 -7.78 15.71 2.94
CA ALA A 132 -7.85 17.16 2.95
C ALA A 132 -6.74 17.78 2.11
N ALA A 133 -6.94 19.03 1.67
CA ALA A 133 -5.89 19.82 1.04
C ALA A 133 -4.73 20.07 2.01
N VAL A 134 -3.50 19.94 1.54
CA VAL A 134 -2.30 20.02 2.34
C VAL A 134 -1.30 21.05 1.77
N LEU A 135 -0.37 21.50 2.61
CA LEU A 135 0.76 22.35 2.25
C LEU A 135 1.97 21.46 1.95
N ALA A 136 2.12 21.06 0.69
CA ALA A 136 3.15 20.11 0.26
C ALA A 136 4.58 20.64 0.51
N ASP A 137 4.79 21.94 0.40
CA ASP A 137 6.06 22.62 0.67
C ASP A 137 6.51 22.56 2.14
N GLN A 138 5.57 22.28 3.05
CA GLN A 138 5.82 22.13 4.49
C GLN A 138 5.80 20.68 4.96
N ALA A 139 5.66 19.74 4.03
CA ALA A 139 5.66 18.32 4.34
C ALA A 139 6.98 17.86 4.95
N LYS A 140 6.89 16.91 5.86
CA LYS A 140 8.06 16.25 6.48
C LYS A 140 7.94 14.75 6.28
N ALA A 141 9.01 14.14 5.81
CA ALA A 141 9.08 12.70 5.65
C ALA A 141 10.22 12.12 6.48
N SER A 142 9.99 10.95 7.03
CA SER A 142 10.99 10.14 7.71
C SER A 142 10.81 8.67 7.35
N TYR A 143 11.92 7.94 7.30
CA TYR A 143 11.91 6.50 7.06
C TYR A 143 12.77 5.83 8.13
N CYS A 144 12.15 4.93 8.89
CA CYS A 144 12.79 4.19 9.97
C CYS A 144 12.15 2.81 10.08
N ASP A 145 12.95 1.79 10.33
CA ASP A 145 12.52 0.41 10.58
C ASP A 145 11.54 -0.15 9.51
N GLY A 146 11.77 0.22 8.27
CA GLY A 146 10.92 -0.21 7.15
C GLY A 146 9.59 0.54 7.03
N VAL A 147 9.40 1.62 7.78
CA VAL A 147 8.19 2.44 7.73
C VAL A 147 8.50 3.85 7.24
N LEU A 148 7.87 4.24 6.15
CA LEU A 148 7.81 5.60 5.68
C LEU A 148 6.70 6.34 6.41
N ARG A 149 7.01 7.47 7.04
CA ARG A 149 6.05 8.38 7.67
C ARG A 149 6.14 9.73 7.01
N VAL A 150 5.02 10.21 6.49
CA VAL A 150 4.90 11.53 5.88
C VAL A 150 3.89 12.35 6.67
N GLU A 151 4.30 13.52 7.14
CA GLU A 151 3.47 14.47 7.85
C GLU A 151 3.22 15.69 6.95
N LEU A 152 1.97 16.01 6.73
CA LEU A 152 1.50 17.00 5.78
C LEU A 152 0.60 17.99 6.53
N PRO A 153 1.04 19.24 6.78
CA PRO A 153 0.18 20.27 7.36
C PRO A 153 -1.02 20.53 6.45
N LYS A 154 -2.21 20.67 7.03
CA LYS A 154 -3.41 20.99 6.27
C LYS A 154 -3.37 22.44 5.80
N ALA A 155 -3.73 22.66 4.55
CA ALA A 155 -4.04 23.99 4.07
C ALA A 155 -5.23 24.51 4.90
N GLN A 156 -5.12 25.71 5.49
CA GLN A 156 -6.22 26.28 6.23
C GLN A 156 -7.45 26.36 5.31
N ARG A 157 -8.44 25.55 5.59
CA ARG A 157 -9.75 25.75 5.01
C ARG A 157 -10.23 27.09 5.56
N GLY A 158 -10.50 28.04 4.65
CA GLY A 158 -11.38 29.12 4.99
C GLY A 158 -12.60 28.52 5.69
N GLN A 159 -12.93 29.02 6.89
CA GLN A 159 -14.06 28.52 7.66
C GLN A 159 -15.24 28.28 6.72
N PRO A 160 -15.93 27.12 6.79
CA PRO A 160 -17.11 26.90 5.98
C PRO A 160 -18.05 28.06 6.25
N LYS A 161 -18.31 28.88 5.23
CA LYS A 161 -19.34 29.91 5.34
C LYS A 161 -20.66 29.17 5.48
N VAL A 162 -21.10 28.99 6.72
CA VAL A 162 -22.45 28.52 7.02
C VAL A 162 -23.39 29.58 6.48
N ARG A 163 -23.96 29.36 5.31
CA ARG A 163 -25.06 30.15 4.80
C ARG A 163 -26.35 29.55 5.37
N GLN A 164 -26.97 30.24 6.30
CA GLN A 164 -28.36 29.99 6.63
C GLN A 164 -29.22 30.33 5.41
N ILE A 165 -29.88 29.32 4.87
CA ILE A 165 -30.89 29.51 3.83
C ILE A 165 -32.20 29.73 4.56
N GLN A 166 -32.77 30.95 4.42
CA GLN A 166 -34.11 31.22 4.93
C GLN A 166 -35.12 30.61 3.94
N VAL A 167 -36.03 29.81 4.48
CA VAL A 167 -37.19 29.30 3.73
C VAL A 167 -38.31 30.35 3.83
N ASN A 168 -38.74 30.91 2.70
CA ASN A 168 -39.87 31.76 2.56
C ASN A 168 -41.15 30.93 2.39
#